data_60ab0571d3d45926bafd9b9099520c59
#
_entry.id   60ab0571d3d45926bafd9b9099520c59
#
_cell.length_a   1.000
_cell.length_b   1.000
_cell.length_c   1.000
_cell.angle_alpha   90.00
_cell.angle_beta   90.00
_cell.angle_gamma   90.00
#
_symmetry.space_group_name_H-M   'P 1'
#
loop_
_entity.id
_entity.type
_entity.pdbx_description
1 polymer ?
#
loop_
_entity_poly.entity_id
_entity_poly.type
_entity_poly.pdbx_seq_one_letter_code
_entity_poly.pdbx_strand_id
1 'polypeptide(L)' 'MKVLCINARCVEKHLEVNKVYIVVCTLVEKGIKYYKLDGIQDDYFSAERFKIINEEKKG' A
#
# COMPACT_ATOMS: atom_id res chain seq x y z
N MET A 1 -7.69 -2.70 -5.23
CA MET A 1 -7.76 -2.57 -3.79
C MET A 1 -7.19 -1.23 -3.37
N LYS A 2 -7.89 -0.55 -2.52
CA LYS A 2 -7.42 0.74 -2.01
C LYS A 2 -6.88 0.58 -0.60
N VAL A 3 -5.80 1.29 -0.32
CA VAL A 3 -5.19 1.25 1.01
C VAL A 3 -4.83 2.67 1.42
N LEU A 4 -4.83 2.89 2.73
CA LEU A 4 -4.44 4.16 3.31
C LEU A 4 -3.04 4.00 3.89
N CYS A 5 -2.14 4.90 3.53
CA CYS A 5 -0.78 4.85 4.07
C CYS A 5 -0.80 5.32 5.51
N ILE A 6 -0.31 4.48 6.42
CA ILE A 6 -0.25 4.82 7.83
C ILE A 6 1.18 4.95 8.33
N ASN A 7 2.15 4.56 7.53
CA ASN A 7 3.55 4.64 7.93
C ASN A 7 4.43 4.78 6.69
N ALA A 8 5.10 5.92 6.57
CA ALA A 8 5.99 6.17 5.44
C ALA A 8 7.44 6.27 5.90
N ARG A 9 7.75 5.76 7.10
CA ARG A 9 9.08 5.86 7.66
C ARG A 9 10.11 5.24 6.70
N CYS A 10 11.17 5.97 6.43
CA CYS A 10 12.26 5.57 5.54
C CYS A 10 11.88 5.53 4.06
N VAL A 11 10.63 5.81 3.72
CA VAL A 11 10.21 5.84 2.33
C VAL A 11 9.40 7.10 2.03
N GLU A 12 9.68 8.17 2.77
CA GLU A 12 8.93 9.42 2.59
C GLU A 12 9.05 10.02 1.20
N LYS A 13 10.06 9.61 0.45
CA LYS A 13 10.20 10.08 -0.92
C LYS A 13 9.14 9.49 -1.82
N HIS A 14 8.57 8.36 -1.44
CA HIS A 14 7.63 7.64 -2.28
C HIS A 14 6.23 7.60 -1.72
N LEU A 15 6.09 7.68 -0.40
CA LEU A 15 4.81 7.53 0.26
C LEU A 15 4.49 8.72 1.14
N GLU A 16 3.20 9.02 1.25
CA GLU A 16 2.72 10.06 2.14
C GLU A 16 1.74 9.45 3.11
N VAL A 17 1.94 9.69 4.39
CA VAL A 17 1.02 9.21 5.41
C VAL A 17 -0.34 9.89 5.22
N ASN A 18 -1.39 9.12 5.39
CA ASN A 18 -2.79 9.56 5.25
C ASN A 18 -3.23 9.72 3.80
N LYS A 19 -2.40 9.28 2.85
CA LYS A 19 -2.80 9.31 1.46
C LYS A 19 -3.32 7.93 1.05
N VAL A 20 -4.30 7.91 0.17
CA VAL A 20 -4.88 6.68 -0.34
C VAL A 20 -4.13 6.25 -1.60
N TYR A 21 -3.79 4.98 -1.67
CA TYR A 21 -3.10 4.41 -2.83
C TYR A 21 -3.88 3.24 -3.37
N ILE A 22 -3.69 2.94 -4.65
CA ILE A 22 -4.32 1.80 -5.29
C ILE A 22 -3.28 0.71 -5.45
N VAL A 23 -3.60 -0.48 -4.95
CA VAL A 23 -2.70 -1.63 -5.04
C VAL A 23 -2.98 -2.35 -6.35
N VAL A 24 -1.97 -2.48 -7.19
CA VAL A 24 -2.13 -3.16 -8.48
C VAL A 24 -1.59 -4.57 -8.45
N CYS A 25 -0.77 -4.91 -7.45
CA CYS A 25 -0.20 -6.23 -7.37
C CYS A 25 0.22 -6.51 -5.94
N THR A 26 0.19 -7.77 -5.54
CA THR A 26 0.68 -8.15 -4.22
C THR A 26 1.75 -9.21 -4.38
N LEU A 27 2.68 -9.24 -3.44
CA LEU A 27 3.77 -10.18 -3.46
C LEU A 27 3.97 -10.68 -2.04
N VAL A 28 4.17 -11.97 -1.87
CA VAL A 28 4.49 -12.53 -0.56
C VAL A 28 5.87 -13.18 -0.67
N GLU A 29 6.77 -12.76 0.20
CA GLU A 29 8.11 -13.30 0.18
C GLU A 29 8.55 -13.52 1.61
N LYS A 30 8.99 -14.72 1.91
CA LYS A 30 9.45 -15.09 3.26
C LYS A 30 8.41 -14.75 4.33
N GLY A 31 7.14 -14.96 3.99
CA GLY A 31 6.08 -14.71 4.95
C GLY A 31 5.66 -13.26 5.09
N ILE A 32 6.28 -12.36 4.33
CA ILE A 32 5.96 -10.95 4.40
C ILE A 32 5.22 -10.54 3.14
N LYS A 33 4.12 -9.83 3.32
CA LYS A 33 3.31 -9.37 2.21
C LYS A 33 3.71 -7.98 1.80
N TYR A 34 3.83 -7.77 0.51
CA TYR A 34 4.18 -6.46 -0.05
C TYR A 34 3.14 -6.04 -1.07
N TYR A 35 2.97 -4.73 -1.22
CA TYR A 35 2.07 -4.17 -2.22
C TYR A 35 2.85 -3.37 -3.25
N LYS A 36 2.42 -3.51 -4.50
CA LYS A 36 2.89 -2.64 -5.56
C LYS A 36 1.76 -1.66 -5.84
N LEU A 37 2.09 -0.38 -5.89
CA LEU A 37 1.09 0.67 -6.00
C LEU A 37 1.04 1.26 -7.40
N ASP A 38 -0.16 1.66 -7.79
CA ASP A 38 -0.35 2.34 -9.06
C ASP A 38 0.40 3.66 -9.05
N GLY A 39 1.15 3.93 -10.09
CA GLY A 39 1.91 5.16 -10.20
C GLY A 39 3.31 5.10 -9.63
N ILE A 40 3.65 4.05 -8.91
CA ILE A 40 4.97 3.87 -8.35
C ILE A 40 5.52 2.56 -8.88
N GLN A 41 6.40 2.65 -9.87
CA GLN A 41 6.94 1.46 -10.49
C GLN A 41 8.20 1.02 -9.79
N ASP A 42 8.51 -0.24 -9.94
CA ASP A 42 9.77 -0.81 -9.48
C ASP A 42 9.93 -0.91 -7.98
N ASP A 43 8.94 -0.55 -7.21
CA ASP A 43 9.03 -0.65 -5.77
C ASP A 43 7.85 -1.39 -5.19
N TYR A 44 8.13 -2.20 -4.19
CA TYR A 44 7.10 -2.85 -3.40
C TYR A 44 7.24 -2.35 -1.97
N PHE A 45 6.13 -2.19 -1.29
CA PHE A 45 6.11 -1.68 0.07
C PHE A 45 5.44 -2.68 0.99
N SER A 46 5.98 -2.84 2.19
CA SER A 46 5.41 -3.78 3.15
C SER A 46 3.95 -3.44 3.43
N ALA A 47 3.11 -4.44 3.47
CA ALA A 47 1.69 -4.24 3.73
C ALA A 47 1.43 -3.60 5.09
N GLU A 48 2.39 -3.72 6.02
CA GLU A 48 2.23 -3.10 7.34
C GLU A 48 2.17 -1.59 7.29
N ARG A 49 2.63 -1.00 6.19
CA ARG A 49 2.61 0.46 6.05
C ARG A 49 1.23 0.97 5.70
N PHE A 50 0.28 0.07 5.47
CA PHE A 50 -1.01 0.43 4.94
C PHE A 50 -2.15 -0.20 5.71
N LYS A 51 -3.30 0.45 5.64
CA LYS A 51 -4.53 -0.09 6.17
C LYS A 51 -5.47 -0.25 4.98
N ILE A 52 -6.09 -1.41 4.85
CA ILE A 52 -7.02 -1.64 3.75
C ILE A 52 -8.27 -0.80 3.97
N ILE A 53 -8.67 -0.09 2.94
CA ILE A 53 -9.89 0.71 2.97
C ILE A 53 -10.97 -0.06 2.24
N ASN A 54 -12.06 -0.33 2.96
CA ASN A 54 -13.17 -1.05 2.37
C ASN A 54 -14.25 -0.07 2.01
N GLU A 55 -14.34 0.23 0.75
CA GLU A 55 -15.25 1.20 0.30
C GLU A 55 -16.57 0.70 -0.10
N GLU A 56 -16.94 -0.45 -0.07
CA GLU A 56 -18.09 -0.91 -0.60
C GLU A 56 -19.22 -0.73 0.03
N LYS A 57 -19.85 -0.41 -0.23
CA LYS A 57 -20.77 -0.17 0.32
C LYS A 57 -21.69 -0.93 -0.01
N LYS A 58 -22.01 -1.47 0.12
CA LYS A 58 -22.66 -2.19 -0.08
C LYS A 58 -23.50 -2.04 -0.17
N GLY A 59 -23.55 -1.94 -0.46
CA GLY A 59 -24.73 -1.59 -0.54
C GLY A 59 -25.35 -1.57 -0.54
#